data_835550708cd559786f4cbfff15705aab
#
_entry.id   835550708cd559786f4cbfff15705aab
#
_cell.length_a   1.000
_cell.length_b   1.000
_cell.length_c   1.000
_cell.angle_alpha   90.00
_cell.angle_beta   90.00
_cell.angle_gamma   90.00
#
_symmetry.space_group_name_H-M   'P 1'
#
loop_
_entity.id
_entity.type
_entity.pdbx_description
1 polymer ?
#
loop_
_entity_poly.entity_id
_entity_poly.type
_entity_poly.pdbx_seq_one_letter_code
_entity_poly.pdbx_strand_id
1 'polypeptide(L)'
;MIRLYHFPLSPFCRKVRLTLAEKKLEVELVEERYWEASPDFLRRNPAGKVPVLRIDNKVMSESQAICEYLDETVPTNPLLPRDPDARYEVRRLCAWFDDKFHAEVTSKLLYEQVYKKLMGQGYPDSKNVISGAGRIKHHLDYMHALLEQRRWLAGDVMTLADFAAAAHLSSLDYISAVDWERWAAVKDWYAKIKSRPSFRTLLADHVPGFPQPARYANLDF
;
A
#
# COMPACT_ATOMS: atom_id res chain seq x y z
N MET A 1 22.46 8.87 -0.07
CA MET A 1 21.98 7.48 0.18
C MET A 1 20.51 7.52 0.61
N ILE A 2 19.65 6.71 -0.03
CA ILE A 2 18.21 6.63 0.31
C ILE A 2 17.98 5.38 1.16
N ARG A 3 17.31 5.53 2.30
CA ARG A 3 16.97 4.43 3.20
C ARG A 3 15.51 4.51 3.62
N LEU A 4 14.78 3.41 3.53
CA LEU A 4 13.38 3.31 3.95
C LEU A 4 13.25 2.36 5.13
N TYR A 5 12.85 2.88 6.28
CA TYR A 5 12.42 2.08 7.42
C TYR A 5 10.97 1.67 7.18
N HIS A 6 10.75 0.36 7.07
CA HIS A 6 9.48 -0.16 6.60
C HIS A 6 9.11 -1.48 7.27
N PHE A 7 7.85 -1.87 7.14
CA PHE A 7 7.41 -3.23 7.38
C PHE A 7 6.79 -3.81 6.09
N PRO A 8 7.14 -5.05 5.68
CA PRO A 8 6.82 -5.59 4.34
C PRO A 8 5.34 -5.56 3.97
N LEU A 9 4.43 -5.85 4.92
CA LEU A 9 2.99 -5.86 4.67
C LEU A 9 2.27 -4.55 5.05
N SER A 10 3.00 -3.51 5.47
CA SER A 10 2.39 -2.21 5.69
C SER A 10 1.98 -1.58 4.34
N PRO A 11 0.69 -1.31 4.09
CA PRO A 11 0.26 -0.70 2.84
C PRO A 11 0.87 0.68 2.63
N PHE A 12 1.07 1.43 3.70
CA PHE A 12 1.73 2.74 3.66
C PHE A 12 3.19 2.63 3.21
N CYS A 13 3.91 1.61 3.68
CA CYS A 13 5.28 1.32 3.23
C CYS A 13 5.30 0.84 1.77
N ARG A 14 4.36 0.00 1.37
CA ARG A 14 4.22 -0.50 0.00
C ARG A 14 3.97 0.64 -0.98
N LYS A 15 3.10 1.60 -0.63
CA LYS A 15 2.87 2.80 -1.45
C LYS A 15 4.16 3.58 -1.71
N VAL A 16 4.97 3.82 -0.67
CA VAL A 16 6.27 4.51 -0.82
C VAL A 16 7.26 3.67 -1.64
N ARG A 17 7.32 2.36 -1.44
CA ARG A 17 8.18 1.46 -2.21
C ARG A 17 7.82 1.47 -3.70
N LEU A 18 6.53 1.42 -4.04
CA LEU A 18 6.05 1.55 -5.42
C LEU A 18 6.47 2.89 -6.02
N THR A 19 6.32 3.98 -5.28
CA THR A 19 6.70 5.32 -5.73
C THR A 19 8.21 5.41 -5.98
N LEU A 20 9.04 4.95 -5.06
CA LEU A 20 10.50 4.92 -5.21
C LEU A 20 10.92 4.12 -6.45
N ALA A 21 10.35 2.92 -6.62
CA ALA A 21 10.66 2.04 -7.74
C ALA A 21 10.19 2.63 -9.10
N GLU A 22 9.02 3.26 -9.14
CA GLU A 22 8.52 3.93 -10.34
C GLU A 22 9.38 5.15 -10.72
N LYS A 23 9.92 5.84 -9.73
CA LYS A 23 10.90 6.93 -9.89
C LYS A 23 12.31 6.42 -10.20
N LYS A 24 12.52 5.11 -10.24
CA LYS A 24 13.83 4.45 -10.46
C LYS A 24 14.89 4.86 -9.45
N LEU A 25 14.48 5.09 -8.21
CA LEU A 25 15.35 5.41 -7.10
C LEU A 25 15.80 4.14 -6.39
N GLU A 26 17.10 3.93 -6.28
CA GLU A 26 17.68 2.85 -5.48
C GLU A 26 17.53 3.16 -4.00
N VAL A 27 17.01 2.21 -3.23
CA VAL A 27 16.70 2.37 -1.82
C VAL A 27 17.17 1.16 -1.02
N GLU A 28 17.83 1.42 0.10
CA GLU A 28 18.10 0.42 1.14
C GLU A 28 16.82 0.24 1.98
N LEU A 29 16.27 -0.98 2.00
CA LEU A 29 15.12 -1.34 2.83
C LEU A 29 15.61 -1.82 4.19
N VAL A 30 15.15 -1.17 5.26
CA VAL A 30 15.43 -1.55 6.64
C VAL A 30 14.12 -1.96 7.30
N GLU A 31 13.98 -3.25 7.63
CA GLU A 31 12.81 -3.73 8.34
C GLU A 31 12.75 -3.10 9.74
N GLU A 32 11.60 -2.53 10.08
CA GLU A 32 11.34 -1.87 11.36
C GLU A 32 10.11 -2.46 12.02
N ARG A 33 10.31 -3.07 13.17
CA ARG A 33 9.22 -3.53 14.05
C ARG A 33 8.71 -2.37 14.89
N TYR A 34 8.05 -1.42 14.23
CA TYR A 34 7.63 -0.14 14.81
C TYR A 34 6.81 -0.29 16.11
N TRP A 35 6.14 -1.41 16.34
CA TRP A 35 5.41 -1.71 17.58
C TRP A 35 6.31 -1.95 18.79
N GLU A 36 7.59 -2.24 18.60
CA GLU A 36 8.57 -2.35 19.68
C GLU A 36 8.98 -0.98 20.23
N ALA A 37 8.59 0.10 19.51
CA ALA A 37 8.78 1.50 19.90
C ALA A 37 10.21 1.81 20.40
N SER A 38 11.23 1.32 19.68
CA SER A 38 12.62 1.53 20.10
C SER A 38 12.93 3.02 20.21
N PRO A 39 13.74 3.46 21.22
CA PRO A 39 14.10 4.86 21.37
C PRO A 39 14.74 5.48 20.13
N ASP A 40 15.53 4.67 19.39
CA ASP A 40 16.17 5.09 18.16
C ASP A 40 15.15 5.35 17.04
N PHE A 41 14.14 4.51 16.91
CA PHE A 41 13.09 4.71 15.94
C PHE A 41 12.20 5.90 16.31
N LEU A 42 11.82 6.04 17.58
CA LEU A 42 11.01 7.17 18.05
C LEU A 42 11.71 8.53 17.88
N ARG A 43 13.05 8.57 17.93
CA ARG A 43 13.79 9.79 17.58
C ARG A 43 13.68 10.17 16.09
N ARG A 44 13.53 9.17 15.20
CA ARG A 44 13.34 9.40 13.75
C ARG A 44 11.91 9.77 13.43
N ASN A 45 10.96 9.15 14.10
CA ASN A 45 9.53 9.43 13.95
C ASN A 45 8.81 9.33 15.30
N PRO A 46 8.55 10.46 15.97
CA PRO A 46 7.84 10.46 17.24
C PRO A 46 6.43 9.85 17.20
N ALA A 47 5.81 9.77 16.02
CA ALA A 47 4.52 9.10 15.84
C ALA A 47 4.61 7.56 15.97
N GLY A 48 5.83 6.97 16.00
CA GLY A 48 6.04 5.55 16.15
C GLY A 48 5.46 4.70 15.01
N LYS A 49 5.41 5.24 13.80
CA LYS A 49 4.81 4.59 12.63
C LYS A 49 5.78 4.49 11.47
N VAL A 50 5.61 3.48 10.65
CA VAL A 50 6.28 3.33 9.35
C VAL A 50 5.31 3.73 8.22
N PRO A 51 5.82 4.21 7.06
CA PRO A 51 7.21 4.34 6.64
C PRO A 51 7.93 5.56 7.23
N VAL A 52 9.27 5.46 7.32
CA VAL A 52 10.16 6.61 7.51
C VAL A 52 11.21 6.57 6.40
N LEU A 53 11.27 7.61 5.58
CA LEU A 53 12.24 7.75 4.50
C LEU A 53 13.37 8.67 4.93
N ARG A 54 14.61 8.22 4.77
CA ARG A 54 15.80 9.03 4.97
C ARG A 54 16.50 9.24 3.63
N ILE A 55 16.74 10.47 3.26
CA ILE A 55 17.58 10.87 2.13
C ILE A 55 18.72 11.72 2.70
N ASP A 56 19.92 11.18 2.72
CA ASP A 56 21.10 11.76 3.37
C ASP A 56 20.81 12.15 4.83
N ASN A 57 20.71 13.44 5.15
CA ASN A 57 20.41 13.95 6.49
C ASN A 57 18.93 14.28 6.71
N LYS A 58 18.11 14.23 5.64
CA LYS A 58 16.67 14.54 5.73
C LYS A 58 15.89 13.28 6.10
N VAL A 59 15.12 13.37 7.17
CA VAL A 59 14.21 12.30 7.62
C VAL A 59 12.76 12.77 7.40
N MET A 60 11.96 11.91 6.77
CA MET A 60 10.57 12.20 6.39
C MET A 60 9.67 11.07 6.84
N SER A 61 8.51 11.39 7.36
CA SER A 61 7.43 10.47 7.72
C SER A 61 6.15 10.83 6.98
N GLU A 62 5.11 10.03 7.15
CA GLU A 62 3.80 10.12 6.46
C GLU A 62 3.87 9.75 4.97
N SER A 63 3.29 8.61 4.64
CA SER A 63 3.42 8.00 3.31
C SER A 63 2.95 8.91 2.18
N GLN A 64 1.85 9.66 2.38
CA GLN A 64 1.35 10.58 1.35
C GLN A 64 2.31 11.74 1.13
N ALA A 65 2.80 12.35 2.21
CA ALA A 65 3.76 13.46 2.13
C ALA A 65 5.08 13.01 1.49
N ILE A 66 5.57 11.81 1.82
CA ILE A 66 6.76 11.23 1.19
C ILE A 66 6.54 11.04 -0.32
N CYS A 67 5.41 10.44 -0.72
CA CYS A 67 5.13 10.21 -2.14
C CYS A 67 5.00 11.51 -2.94
N GLU A 68 4.32 12.51 -2.40
CA GLU A 68 4.20 13.83 -3.04
C GLU A 68 5.57 14.53 -3.14
N TYR A 69 6.37 14.49 -2.08
CA TYR A 69 7.73 15.04 -2.10
C TYR A 69 8.60 14.37 -3.19
N LEU A 70 8.53 13.05 -3.31
CA LEU A 70 9.26 12.32 -4.35
C LEU A 70 8.76 12.69 -5.75
N ASP A 71 7.46 12.87 -5.92
CA ASP A 71 6.88 13.26 -7.21
C ASP A 71 7.28 14.68 -7.64
N GLU A 72 7.34 15.61 -6.69
CA GLU A 72 7.73 17.00 -6.92
C GLU A 72 9.24 17.16 -7.18
N THR A 73 10.07 16.37 -6.51
CA THR A 73 11.53 16.48 -6.60
C THR A 73 12.16 15.62 -7.69
N VAL A 74 11.47 14.55 -8.13
CA VAL A 74 11.91 13.64 -9.18
C VAL A 74 10.90 13.64 -10.31
N PRO A 75 11.14 14.43 -11.39
CA PRO A 75 10.15 14.68 -12.44
C PRO A 75 9.89 13.46 -13.35
N THR A 76 10.69 12.41 -13.25
CA THR A 76 10.51 11.18 -14.01
C THR A 76 9.21 10.47 -13.61
N ASN A 77 8.41 10.07 -14.60
CA ASN A 77 7.14 9.37 -14.40
C ASN A 77 6.24 10.09 -13.36
N PRO A 78 5.66 11.25 -13.68
CA PRO A 78 4.84 12.02 -12.75
C PRO A 78 3.62 11.20 -12.33
N LEU A 79 3.33 11.21 -11.02
CA LEU A 79 2.23 10.48 -10.40
C LEU A 79 1.11 11.40 -9.89
N LEU A 80 1.36 12.72 -9.90
CA LEU A 80 0.37 13.74 -9.62
C LEU A 80 0.17 14.63 -10.84
N PRO A 81 -1.06 14.83 -11.30
CA PRO A 81 -1.36 15.74 -12.40
C PRO A 81 -1.10 17.19 -12.00
N ARG A 82 -0.84 18.06 -13.01
CA ARG A 82 -0.68 19.51 -12.78
C ARG A 82 -2.01 20.23 -12.60
N ASP A 83 -3.04 19.74 -13.29
CA ASP A 83 -4.39 20.30 -13.20
C ASP A 83 -4.95 20.17 -11.77
N PRO A 84 -5.47 21.24 -11.17
CA PRO A 84 -5.98 21.22 -9.79
C PRO A 84 -7.13 20.24 -9.56
N ASP A 85 -8.07 20.12 -10.49
CA ASP A 85 -9.23 19.25 -10.35
C ASP A 85 -8.83 17.77 -10.45
N ALA A 86 -7.97 17.45 -11.41
CA ALA A 86 -7.40 16.10 -11.51
C ALA A 86 -6.54 15.75 -10.27
N ARG A 87 -5.75 16.71 -9.76
CA ARG A 87 -4.96 16.52 -8.53
C ARG A 87 -5.84 16.33 -7.31
N TYR A 88 -6.95 17.08 -7.20
CA TYR A 88 -7.94 16.88 -6.15
C TYR A 88 -8.49 15.45 -6.17
N GLU A 89 -8.86 14.93 -7.35
CA GLU A 89 -9.40 13.57 -7.47
C GLU A 89 -8.37 12.50 -7.04
N VAL A 90 -7.10 12.67 -7.41
CA VAL A 90 -6.01 11.78 -6.95
C VAL A 90 -5.90 11.80 -5.43
N ARG A 91 -5.84 12.98 -4.81
CA ARG A 91 -5.72 13.12 -3.35
C ARG A 91 -6.93 12.58 -2.61
N ARG A 92 -8.14 12.83 -3.15
CA ARG A 92 -9.39 12.30 -2.60
C ARG A 92 -9.38 10.77 -2.57
N LEU A 93 -8.91 10.13 -3.65
CA LEU A 93 -8.80 8.67 -3.71
C LEU A 93 -7.66 8.13 -2.83
N CYS A 94 -6.52 8.81 -2.74
CA CYS A 94 -5.48 8.45 -1.78
C CYS A 94 -6.04 8.45 -0.35
N ALA A 95 -6.78 9.51 0.05
CA ALA A 95 -7.41 9.57 1.37
C ALA A 95 -8.47 8.47 1.54
N TRP A 96 -9.25 8.14 0.49
CA TRP A 96 -10.18 7.00 0.55
C TRP A 96 -9.49 5.70 0.96
N PHE A 97 -8.33 5.39 0.36
CA PHE A 97 -7.62 4.16 0.67
C PHE A 97 -6.84 4.24 1.98
N ASP A 98 -6.10 5.32 2.20
CA ASP A 98 -5.24 5.47 3.37
C ASP A 98 -6.04 5.64 4.67
N ASP A 99 -7.25 6.22 4.62
CA ASP A 99 -8.10 6.44 5.80
C ASP A 99 -9.26 5.44 5.85
N LYS A 100 -10.25 5.60 4.96
CA LYS A 100 -11.50 4.85 5.03
C LYS A 100 -11.32 3.35 4.77
N PHE A 101 -10.67 2.98 3.66
CA PHE A 101 -10.39 1.58 3.36
C PHE A 101 -9.49 0.95 4.41
N HIS A 102 -8.47 1.68 4.86
CA HIS A 102 -7.61 1.22 5.94
C HIS A 102 -8.41 0.91 7.21
N ALA A 103 -9.21 1.86 7.68
CA ALA A 103 -9.99 1.70 8.92
C ALA A 103 -11.04 0.60 8.84
N GLU A 104 -11.71 0.45 7.69
CA GLU A 104 -12.83 -0.48 7.54
C GLU A 104 -12.38 -1.90 7.15
N VAL A 105 -11.23 -2.05 6.47
CA VAL A 105 -10.77 -3.32 5.87
C VAL A 105 -9.38 -3.70 6.34
N THR A 106 -8.35 -2.96 5.90
CA THR A 106 -6.96 -3.41 6.04
C THR A 106 -6.53 -3.50 7.50
N SER A 107 -6.87 -2.51 8.33
CA SER A 107 -6.54 -2.52 9.75
C SER A 107 -7.18 -3.70 10.48
N LYS A 108 -8.36 -4.16 10.03
CA LYS A 108 -9.04 -5.31 10.63
C LYS A 108 -8.44 -6.62 10.15
N LEU A 109 -8.39 -6.84 8.84
CA LEU A 109 -7.95 -8.11 8.26
C LEU A 109 -6.46 -8.37 8.49
N LEU A 110 -5.62 -7.38 8.15
CA LEU A 110 -4.17 -7.53 8.27
C LEU A 110 -3.70 -7.57 9.73
N TYR A 111 -4.27 -6.73 10.59
CA TYR A 111 -3.95 -6.74 12.00
C TYR A 111 -4.33 -8.08 12.66
N GLU A 112 -5.56 -8.52 12.48
CA GLU A 112 -6.04 -9.76 13.12
C GLU A 112 -5.29 -10.99 12.62
N GLN A 113 -5.02 -11.08 11.30
CA GLN A 113 -4.46 -12.29 10.70
C GLN A 113 -2.92 -12.33 10.74
N VAL A 114 -2.25 -11.18 10.84
CA VAL A 114 -0.78 -11.10 10.80
C VAL A 114 -0.19 -10.41 12.02
N TYR A 115 -0.50 -9.12 12.21
CA TYR A 115 0.18 -8.30 13.22
C TYR A 115 -0.05 -8.80 14.63
N LYS A 116 -1.26 -9.20 14.96
CA LYS A 116 -1.62 -9.72 16.28
C LYS A 116 -0.75 -10.92 16.68
N LYS A 117 -0.49 -11.83 15.72
CA LYS A 117 0.40 -12.98 15.95
C LYS A 117 1.86 -12.54 16.07
N LEU A 118 2.33 -11.60 15.21
CA LEU A 118 3.71 -11.09 15.28
C LEU A 118 4.01 -10.34 16.58
N MET A 119 3.00 -9.64 17.12
CA MET A 119 3.08 -8.91 18.39
C MET A 119 2.84 -9.79 19.63
N GLY A 120 2.53 -11.08 19.46
CA GLY A 120 2.20 -11.96 20.58
C GLY A 120 0.90 -11.62 21.31
N GLN A 121 -0.07 -10.97 20.63
CA GLN A 121 -1.32 -10.49 21.23
C GLN A 121 -2.49 -11.47 21.11
N GLY A 122 -2.20 -12.75 20.94
CA GLY A 122 -3.19 -13.83 20.92
C GLY A 122 -3.76 -14.15 19.53
N TYR A 123 -5.01 -14.64 19.52
CA TYR A 123 -5.68 -15.13 18.31
C TYR A 123 -6.50 -14.05 17.62
N PRO A 124 -6.81 -14.20 16.31
CA PRO A 124 -7.70 -13.31 15.58
C PRO A 124 -9.09 -13.18 16.22
N ASP A 125 -9.60 -11.96 16.28
CA ASP A 125 -11.01 -11.71 16.64
C ASP A 125 -11.90 -11.93 15.43
N SER A 126 -12.75 -12.96 15.49
CA SER A 126 -13.65 -13.33 14.40
C SER A 126 -14.62 -12.20 14.01
N LYS A 127 -15.05 -11.37 14.95
CA LYS A 127 -15.97 -10.24 14.68
C LYS A 127 -15.27 -9.20 13.79
N ASN A 128 -14.02 -8.87 14.09
CA ASN A 128 -13.21 -7.93 13.28
C ASN A 128 -12.95 -8.51 11.89
N VAL A 129 -12.59 -9.80 11.80
CA VAL A 129 -12.35 -10.47 10.51
C VAL A 129 -13.62 -10.48 9.65
N ILE A 130 -14.77 -10.88 10.21
CA ILE A 130 -16.06 -10.87 9.50
C ILE A 130 -16.44 -9.45 9.06
N SER A 131 -16.26 -8.46 9.94
CA SER A 131 -16.54 -7.05 9.62
C SER A 131 -15.65 -6.56 8.45
N GLY A 132 -14.34 -6.80 8.49
CA GLY A 132 -13.41 -6.41 7.42
C GLY A 132 -13.74 -7.12 6.09
N ALA A 133 -14.00 -8.42 6.11
CA ALA A 133 -14.38 -9.21 4.96
C ALA A 133 -15.74 -8.80 4.36
N GLY A 134 -16.66 -8.29 5.17
CA GLY A 134 -17.92 -7.72 4.68
C GLY A 134 -17.71 -6.36 4.02
N ARG A 135 -16.87 -5.51 4.61
CA ARG A 135 -16.63 -4.14 4.12
C ARG A 135 -15.82 -4.09 2.83
N ILE A 136 -14.89 -4.99 2.60
CA ILE A 136 -14.07 -5.02 1.38
C ILE A 136 -14.96 -5.03 0.12
N LYS A 137 -16.10 -5.70 0.15
CA LYS A 137 -17.04 -5.78 -0.99
C LYS A 137 -17.50 -4.41 -1.44
N HIS A 138 -17.93 -3.56 -0.50
CA HIS A 138 -18.37 -2.19 -0.80
C HIS A 138 -17.27 -1.37 -1.48
N HIS A 139 -16.03 -1.51 -1.03
CA HIS A 139 -14.91 -0.78 -1.63
C HIS A 139 -14.55 -1.31 -3.01
N LEU A 140 -14.61 -2.62 -3.23
CA LEU A 140 -14.36 -3.21 -4.53
C LEU A 140 -15.49 -2.93 -5.53
N ASP A 141 -16.76 -2.86 -5.08
CA ASP A 141 -17.90 -2.39 -5.89
C ASP A 141 -17.65 -0.94 -6.34
N TYR A 142 -17.19 -0.07 -5.43
CA TYR A 142 -16.86 1.32 -5.78
C TYR A 142 -15.70 1.42 -6.78
N MET A 143 -14.61 0.66 -6.56
CA MET A 143 -13.49 0.60 -7.50
C MET A 143 -13.92 0.10 -8.87
N HIS A 144 -14.74 -0.96 -8.89
CA HIS A 144 -15.27 -1.54 -10.13
C HIS A 144 -16.03 -0.50 -10.95
N ALA A 145 -16.96 0.23 -10.31
CA ALA A 145 -17.73 1.29 -10.98
C ALA A 145 -16.85 2.43 -11.52
N LEU A 146 -15.75 2.78 -10.84
CA LEU A 146 -14.80 3.76 -11.36
C LEU A 146 -14.06 3.21 -12.60
N LEU A 147 -13.60 1.97 -12.55
CA LEU A 147 -12.78 1.34 -13.58
C LEU A 147 -13.57 0.90 -14.82
N GLU A 148 -14.89 0.78 -14.72
CA GLU A 148 -15.76 0.64 -15.89
C GLU A 148 -15.81 1.92 -16.76
N GLN A 149 -15.54 3.08 -16.15
CA GLN A 149 -15.60 4.39 -16.82
C GLN A 149 -14.22 5.00 -17.07
N ARG A 150 -13.17 4.48 -16.43
CA ARG A 150 -11.83 5.06 -16.41
C ARG A 150 -10.78 3.98 -16.65
N ARG A 151 -9.70 4.37 -17.27
CA ARG A 151 -8.56 3.46 -17.48
C ARG A 151 -7.78 3.18 -16.18
N TRP A 152 -7.70 4.18 -15.28
CA TRP A 152 -7.08 4.17 -13.96
C TRP A 152 -8.03 4.79 -12.95
N LEU A 153 -7.79 4.60 -11.66
CA LEU A 153 -8.74 5.03 -10.63
C LEU A 153 -9.09 6.51 -10.67
N ALA A 154 -8.11 7.38 -10.95
CA ALA A 154 -8.31 8.82 -11.00
C ALA A 154 -8.50 9.40 -12.42
N GLY A 155 -8.52 8.57 -13.47
CA GLY A 155 -8.68 9.02 -14.85
C GLY A 155 -7.93 8.17 -15.88
N ASP A 156 -7.30 8.82 -16.87
CA ASP A 156 -6.70 8.12 -18.02
C ASP A 156 -5.25 7.71 -17.83
N VAL A 157 -4.58 8.24 -16.82
CA VAL A 157 -3.19 7.96 -16.49
C VAL A 157 -3.05 7.40 -15.08
N MET A 158 -2.04 6.54 -14.87
CA MET A 158 -1.72 6.00 -13.57
C MET A 158 -1.20 7.10 -12.63
N THR A 159 -1.68 7.09 -11.40
CA THR A 159 -1.37 8.12 -10.39
C THR A 159 -1.08 7.52 -9.01
N LEU A 160 -0.78 8.38 -8.03
CA LEU A 160 -0.65 7.96 -6.63
C LEU A 160 -1.91 7.28 -6.07
N ALA A 161 -3.10 7.58 -6.62
CA ALA A 161 -4.34 6.90 -6.21
C ALA A 161 -4.29 5.41 -6.52
N ASP A 162 -3.72 5.03 -7.67
CA ASP A 162 -3.53 3.63 -8.05
C ASP A 162 -2.54 2.93 -7.12
N PHE A 163 -1.47 3.63 -6.72
CA PHE A 163 -0.49 3.09 -5.78
C PHE A 163 -1.04 2.94 -4.37
N ALA A 164 -1.85 3.89 -3.90
CA ALA A 164 -2.52 3.77 -2.60
C ALA A 164 -3.44 2.53 -2.58
N ALA A 165 -4.29 2.38 -3.59
CA ALA A 165 -5.17 1.22 -3.73
C ALA A 165 -4.39 -0.10 -3.84
N ALA A 166 -3.40 -0.16 -4.75
CA ALA A 166 -2.62 -1.37 -5.00
C ALA A 166 -1.79 -1.79 -3.78
N ALA A 167 -1.27 -0.84 -3.01
CA ALA A 167 -0.53 -1.11 -1.79
C ALA A 167 -1.43 -1.81 -0.75
N HIS A 168 -2.65 -1.33 -0.54
CA HIS A 168 -3.62 -1.97 0.36
C HIS A 168 -4.04 -3.34 -0.15
N LEU A 169 -4.45 -3.44 -1.43
CA LEU A 169 -4.90 -4.70 -2.01
C LEU A 169 -3.79 -5.75 -2.05
N SER A 170 -2.54 -5.35 -2.31
CA SER A 170 -1.42 -6.29 -2.30
C SER A 170 -1.13 -6.90 -0.93
N SER A 171 -1.34 -6.14 0.14
CA SER A 171 -1.21 -6.66 1.51
C SER A 171 -2.32 -7.65 1.83
N LEU A 172 -3.54 -7.39 1.34
CA LEU A 172 -4.69 -8.28 1.49
C LEU A 172 -4.60 -9.51 0.58
N ASP A 173 -4.05 -9.37 -0.63
CA ASP A 173 -3.78 -10.47 -1.55
C ASP A 173 -2.75 -11.45 -0.96
N TYR A 174 -1.71 -10.91 -0.29
CA TYR A 174 -0.71 -11.70 0.42
C TYR A 174 -1.32 -12.65 1.47
N ILE A 175 -2.42 -12.25 2.12
CA ILE A 175 -3.15 -13.07 3.11
C ILE A 175 -4.39 -13.75 2.53
N SER A 176 -4.54 -13.78 1.21
CA SER A 176 -5.68 -14.38 0.50
C SER A 176 -7.05 -13.80 0.87
N ALA A 177 -7.10 -12.53 1.25
CA ALA A 177 -8.34 -11.88 1.69
C ALA A 177 -9.16 -11.23 0.55
N VAL A 178 -8.69 -11.31 -0.70
CA VAL A 178 -9.37 -10.71 -1.88
C VAL A 178 -9.94 -11.83 -2.76
N ASP A 179 -11.24 -11.76 -3.04
CA ASP A 179 -11.91 -12.57 -4.04
C ASP A 179 -11.88 -11.84 -5.38
N TRP A 180 -10.90 -12.18 -6.23
CA TRP A 180 -10.67 -11.50 -7.50
C TRP A 180 -11.71 -11.81 -8.58
N GLU A 181 -12.38 -12.94 -8.51
CA GLU A 181 -13.28 -13.40 -9.58
C GLU A 181 -14.56 -12.57 -9.70
N ARG A 182 -14.95 -11.90 -8.62
CA ARG A 182 -16.18 -11.13 -8.56
C ARG A 182 -16.08 -9.75 -9.25
N TRP A 183 -14.88 -9.16 -9.32
CA TRP A 183 -14.68 -7.80 -9.81
C TRP A 183 -13.68 -7.75 -10.96
N ALA A 184 -14.11 -8.14 -12.17
CA ALA A 184 -13.25 -8.29 -13.33
C ALA A 184 -12.46 -7.00 -13.65
N ALA A 185 -13.09 -5.82 -13.63
CA ALA A 185 -12.39 -4.56 -13.89
C ALA A 185 -11.30 -4.26 -12.84
N VAL A 186 -11.53 -4.61 -11.57
CA VAL A 186 -10.54 -4.44 -10.50
C VAL A 186 -9.41 -5.45 -10.65
N LYS A 187 -9.71 -6.70 -11.00
CA LYS A 187 -8.72 -7.74 -11.30
C LYS A 187 -7.80 -7.32 -12.44
N ASP A 188 -8.38 -6.88 -13.55
CA ASP A 188 -7.62 -6.41 -14.72
C ASP A 188 -6.75 -5.20 -14.41
N TRP A 189 -7.26 -4.25 -13.66
CA TRP A 189 -6.51 -3.09 -13.20
C TRP A 189 -5.36 -3.50 -12.29
N TYR A 190 -5.61 -4.40 -11.34
CA TYR A 190 -4.56 -4.87 -10.41
C TYR A 190 -3.49 -5.67 -11.15
N ALA A 191 -3.86 -6.51 -12.11
CA ALA A 191 -2.91 -7.24 -12.95
C ALA A 191 -1.97 -6.30 -13.73
N LYS A 192 -2.51 -5.18 -14.28
CA LYS A 192 -1.70 -4.16 -14.95
C LYS A 192 -0.65 -3.54 -14.02
N ILE A 193 -1.01 -3.26 -12.76
CA ILE A 193 -0.06 -2.69 -11.78
C ILE A 193 0.93 -3.76 -11.33
N LYS A 194 0.45 -4.96 -11.01
CA LYS A 194 1.25 -6.09 -10.54
C LYS A 194 2.33 -6.50 -11.55
N SER A 195 2.05 -6.37 -12.85
CA SER A 195 2.99 -6.67 -13.93
C SER A 195 4.11 -5.63 -14.11
N ARG A 196 4.00 -4.46 -13.47
CA ARG A 196 5.03 -3.41 -13.60
C ARG A 196 6.32 -3.80 -12.91
N PRO A 197 7.49 -3.39 -13.47
CA PRO A 197 8.77 -3.61 -12.80
C PRO A 197 8.82 -3.04 -11.38
N SER A 198 8.13 -1.91 -11.13
CA SER A 198 8.04 -1.28 -9.80
C SER A 198 7.37 -2.17 -8.75
N PHE A 199 6.48 -3.08 -9.15
CA PHE A 199 5.78 -3.98 -8.24
C PHE A 199 6.60 -5.22 -7.83
N ARG A 200 7.64 -5.57 -8.59
CA ARG A 200 8.42 -6.81 -8.36
C ARG A 200 9.01 -6.91 -6.95
N THR A 201 9.40 -5.78 -6.36
CA THR A 201 9.95 -5.76 -5.01
C THR A 201 8.93 -6.21 -3.96
N LEU A 202 7.64 -5.95 -4.19
CA LEU A 202 6.57 -6.37 -3.29
C LEU A 202 6.29 -7.87 -3.40
N LEU A 203 6.44 -8.44 -4.60
CA LEU A 203 6.26 -9.89 -4.82
C LEU A 203 7.35 -10.73 -4.17
N ALA A 204 8.50 -10.14 -3.89
CA ALA A 204 9.61 -10.78 -3.20
C ALA A 204 9.51 -10.74 -1.66
N ASP A 205 8.50 -10.08 -1.10
CA ASP A 205 8.33 -9.97 0.34
C ASP A 205 8.04 -11.33 0.98
N HIS A 206 8.75 -11.63 2.06
CA HIS A 206 8.50 -12.78 2.91
C HIS A 206 8.35 -12.34 4.35
N VAL A 207 7.24 -12.75 4.98
CA VAL A 207 7.02 -12.51 6.40
C VAL A 207 7.14 -13.84 7.16
N PRO A 208 8.05 -13.96 8.12
CA PRO A 208 8.22 -15.20 8.90
C PRO A 208 6.91 -15.68 9.51
N GLY A 209 6.59 -16.95 9.28
CA GLY A 209 5.35 -17.57 9.77
C GLY A 209 4.09 -17.28 8.94
N PHE A 210 4.23 -16.57 7.80
CA PHE A 210 3.14 -16.24 6.87
C PHE A 210 3.62 -16.46 5.42
N PRO A 211 3.58 -17.71 4.91
CA PRO A 211 4.01 -17.98 3.54
C PRO A 211 3.10 -17.29 2.53
N GLN A 212 3.70 -16.84 1.44
CA GLN A 212 2.94 -16.30 0.31
C GLN A 212 2.02 -17.37 -0.30
N PRO A 213 0.76 -17.02 -0.63
CA PRO A 213 -0.06 -17.87 -1.48
C PRO A 213 0.57 -18.01 -2.88
N ALA A 214 0.49 -19.19 -3.49
CA ALA A 214 1.06 -19.44 -4.82
C ALA A 214 0.59 -18.42 -5.88
N ARG A 215 -0.68 -18.00 -5.82
CA ARG A 215 -1.27 -16.98 -6.71
C ARG A 215 -0.69 -15.59 -6.52
N TYR A 216 -0.14 -15.27 -5.33
CA TYR A 216 0.39 -13.93 -5.05
C TYR A 216 1.54 -13.53 -5.97
N ALA A 217 2.43 -14.47 -6.28
CA ALA A 217 3.55 -14.23 -7.19
C ALA A 217 3.16 -14.41 -8.68
N ASN A 218 1.98 -14.99 -8.98
CA ASN A 218 1.50 -15.16 -10.34
C ASN A 218 1.00 -13.81 -10.88
N LEU A 219 1.47 -13.43 -12.08
CA LEU A 219 1.06 -12.19 -12.74
C LEU A 219 -0.25 -12.34 -13.53
N ASP A 220 -0.59 -13.58 -13.89
CA ASP A 220 -1.76 -13.96 -14.71
C ASP A 220 -2.83 -14.66 -13.85
N PHE A 221 -3.05 -14.20 -12.64
CA PHE A 221 -3.95 -14.81 -11.65
C PHE A 221 -5.44 -14.61 -11.97
#